data_1df4e18e199bc22f7413ae6208954fe6
#
_entry.id   1df4e18e199bc22f7413ae6208954fe6
#
_cell.length_a   1.000
_cell.length_b   1.000
_cell.length_c   1.000
_cell.angle_alpha   90.00
_cell.angle_beta   90.00
_cell.angle_gamma   90.00
#
_symmetry.space_group_name_H-M   'P 1'
#
loop_
_entity.id
_entity.type
_entity.pdbx_description
1 polymer ?
#
loop_
_entity_poly.entity_id
_entity_poly.type
_entity_poly.pdbx_seq_one_letter_code
_entity_poly.pdbx_strand_id
1 'polypeptide(L)'
;EWLNPVYVSPVGLGTLEATLGYFDRLLRLLHPFMPFITEELWQHLAERCPGESIMYAMVDKGGTTDPETLAAMEAAKEIINGVRGVRAKRNIPNKEQLVLNIVGAPLPANQAVIAKLGNISAINTVDEKDPAAASFMVGTTYYNIPLTDTIDIEAEKAKLRKI
;
A
#
# COMPACT_ATOMS: atom_id res chain seq x y z
N GLU A 1 -2.99 -14.71 -0.47
CA GLU A 1 -1.64 -14.44 -1.01
C GLU A 1 -0.96 -13.24 -0.35
N TRP A 2 -1.65 -12.16 -0.01
CA TRP A 2 -1.06 -11.00 0.68
C TRP A 2 -0.79 -11.22 2.17
N LEU A 3 -1.33 -12.28 2.77
CA LEU A 3 -1.00 -12.75 4.12
C LEU A 3 0.29 -13.60 4.17
N ASN A 4 0.82 -14.01 3.04
CA ASN A 4 2.00 -14.88 2.97
C ASN A 4 3.24 -14.31 3.70
N PRO A 5 3.51 -12.99 3.71
CA PRO A 5 4.61 -12.44 4.50
C PRO A 5 4.43 -12.51 6.02
N VAL A 6 3.22 -12.68 6.51
CA VAL A 6 2.94 -12.83 7.94
C VAL A 6 3.47 -14.16 8.47
N TYR A 7 3.53 -15.19 7.62
CA TYR A 7 4.06 -16.50 7.99
C TYR A 7 5.59 -16.60 7.87
N VAL A 8 6.24 -15.67 7.18
CA VAL A 8 7.70 -15.68 6.97
C VAL A 8 8.44 -14.91 8.05
N SER A 9 7.78 -13.96 8.72
CA SER A 9 8.34 -13.19 9.82
C SER A 9 7.34 -13.16 10.98
N PRO A 10 7.75 -13.50 12.21
CA PRO A 10 6.87 -13.37 13.36
C PRO A 10 6.46 -11.91 13.52
N VAL A 11 5.18 -11.68 13.65
CA VAL A 11 4.64 -10.34 13.93
C VAL A 11 4.95 -10.00 15.39
N GLY A 12 5.55 -8.84 15.63
CA GLY A 12 5.80 -8.37 16.99
C GLY A 12 4.48 -8.19 17.77
N LEU A 13 4.49 -8.52 19.06
CA LEU A 13 3.31 -8.41 19.94
C LEU A 13 2.64 -7.04 19.85
N GLY A 14 3.40 -5.95 19.88
CA GLY A 14 2.86 -4.60 19.78
C GLY A 14 2.15 -4.32 18.45
N THR A 15 2.65 -4.87 17.34
CA THR A 15 1.98 -4.76 16.04
C THR A 15 0.69 -5.56 16.01
N LEU A 16 0.68 -6.75 16.60
CA LEU A 16 -0.50 -7.59 16.72
C LEU A 16 -1.59 -6.90 17.55
N GLU A 17 -1.24 -6.42 18.74
CA GLU A 17 -2.15 -5.71 19.65
C GLU A 17 -2.74 -4.45 19.00
N ALA A 18 -1.91 -3.65 18.32
CA ALA A 18 -2.39 -2.48 17.59
C ALA A 18 -3.37 -2.88 16.48
N THR A 19 -3.06 -3.93 15.72
CA THR A 19 -3.93 -4.42 14.64
C THR A 19 -5.27 -4.93 15.18
N LEU A 20 -5.25 -5.71 16.26
CA LEU A 20 -6.47 -6.18 16.93
C LEU A 20 -7.29 -5.00 17.47
N GLY A 21 -6.65 -4.00 18.08
CA GLY A 21 -7.31 -2.78 18.55
C GLY A 21 -7.97 -1.97 17.44
N TYR A 22 -7.34 -1.84 16.27
CA TYR A 22 -7.96 -1.21 15.09
C TYR A 22 -9.13 -2.02 14.57
N PHE A 23 -9.00 -3.34 14.52
CA PHE A 23 -10.05 -4.22 14.06
C PHE A 23 -11.28 -4.19 14.99
N ASP A 24 -11.06 -4.21 16.31
CA ASP A 24 -12.13 -4.04 17.31
C ASP A 24 -12.92 -2.74 17.09
N ARG A 25 -12.21 -1.61 16.91
CA ARG A 25 -12.85 -0.32 16.63
C ARG A 25 -13.65 -0.34 15.32
N LEU A 26 -13.10 -0.96 14.28
CA LEU A 26 -13.77 -1.09 13.00
C LEU A 26 -15.06 -1.91 13.12
N LEU A 27 -15.04 -3.02 13.86
CA LEU A 27 -16.22 -3.85 14.10
C LEU A 27 -17.31 -3.05 14.83
N ARG A 28 -16.95 -2.26 15.84
CA ARG A 28 -17.90 -1.40 16.57
C ARG A 28 -18.54 -0.34 15.66
N LEU A 29 -17.75 0.27 14.76
CA LEU A 29 -18.26 1.24 13.79
C LEU A 29 -19.19 0.61 12.74
N LEU A 30 -18.93 -0.63 12.34
CA LEU A 30 -19.72 -1.37 11.36
C LEU A 30 -20.96 -2.03 11.95
N HIS A 31 -20.99 -2.26 13.26
CA HIS A 31 -22.06 -3.00 13.92
C HIS A 31 -23.49 -2.50 13.61
N PRO A 32 -23.77 -1.19 13.56
CA PRO A 32 -25.11 -0.70 13.21
C PRO A 32 -25.58 -1.10 11.80
N PHE A 33 -24.65 -1.42 10.89
CA PHE A 33 -24.95 -1.78 9.50
C PHE A 33 -24.96 -3.30 9.27
N MET A 34 -24.13 -4.03 10.02
CA MET A 34 -23.90 -5.46 9.84
C MET A 34 -23.84 -6.18 11.21
N PRO A 35 -24.95 -6.20 11.98
CA PRO A 35 -24.91 -6.62 13.38
C PRO A 35 -24.48 -8.08 13.59
N PHE A 36 -24.91 -9.02 12.75
CA PHE A 36 -24.62 -10.42 12.95
C PHE A 36 -23.16 -10.78 12.75
N ILE A 37 -22.58 -10.36 11.62
CA ILE A 37 -21.20 -10.69 11.30
C ILE A 37 -20.20 -9.98 12.22
N THR A 38 -20.51 -8.74 12.61
CA THR A 38 -19.63 -7.98 13.51
C THR A 38 -19.68 -8.54 14.94
N GLU A 39 -20.82 -9.00 15.42
CA GLU A 39 -20.93 -9.70 16.70
C GLU A 39 -20.10 -10.99 16.68
N GLU A 40 -20.29 -11.83 15.67
CA GLU A 40 -19.57 -13.09 15.50
C GLU A 40 -18.06 -12.90 15.52
N LEU A 41 -17.55 -11.97 14.68
CA LEU A 41 -16.12 -11.66 14.61
C LEU A 41 -15.61 -11.08 15.93
N TRP A 42 -16.38 -10.23 16.59
CA TRP A 42 -16.01 -9.60 17.84
C TRP A 42 -15.89 -10.58 19.01
N GLN A 43 -16.77 -11.60 19.05
CA GLN A 43 -16.72 -12.68 20.02
C GLN A 43 -15.45 -13.54 19.85
N HIS A 44 -15.01 -13.74 18.60
CA HIS A 44 -13.79 -14.51 18.29
C HIS A 44 -12.48 -13.71 18.46
N LEU A 45 -12.58 -12.39 18.55
CA LEU A 45 -11.40 -11.51 18.61
C LEU A 45 -10.67 -11.59 19.96
N ALA A 46 -11.40 -11.86 21.04
CA ALA A 46 -10.86 -11.99 22.40
C ALA A 46 -11.81 -12.87 23.24
N GLU A 47 -11.29 -13.41 24.33
CA GLU A 47 -12.13 -14.08 25.34
C GLU A 47 -13.11 -13.09 25.94
N ARG A 48 -14.40 -13.45 25.95
CA ARG A 48 -15.52 -12.64 26.46
C ARG A 48 -16.21 -13.31 27.62
N CYS A 49 -16.77 -12.50 28.52
CA CYS A 49 -17.63 -13.02 29.57
C CYS A 49 -18.99 -13.46 29.01
N PRO A 50 -19.67 -14.45 29.63
CA PRO A 50 -21.01 -14.85 29.22
C PRO A 50 -21.98 -13.67 29.24
N GLY A 51 -22.65 -13.43 28.09
CA GLY A 51 -23.58 -12.31 27.92
C GLY A 51 -22.95 -10.98 27.48
N GLU A 52 -21.63 -10.93 27.29
CA GLU A 52 -20.97 -9.78 26.70
C GLU A 52 -21.27 -9.71 25.19
N SER A 53 -21.64 -8.54 24.71
CA SER A 53 -21.96 -8.30 23.30
C SER A 53 -21.39 -6.96 22.83
N ILE A 54 -20.99 -6.89 21.56
CA ILE A 54 -20.53 -5.66 20.92
C ILE A 54 -21.61 -4.56 20.94
N MET A 55 -22.89 -4.94 21.02
CA MET A 55 -24.03 -4.03 21.11
C MET A 55 -23.90 -3.05 22.30
N TYR A 56 -23.26 -3.47 23.39
CA TYR A 56 -23.04 -2.64 24.58
C TYR A 56 -21.66 -1.97 24.59
N ALA A 57 -20.81 -2.28 23.60
CA ALA A 57 -19.48 -1.73 23.52
C ALA A 57 -19.52 -0.27 23.04
N MET A 58 -18.91 0.63 23.82
CA MET A 58 -18.84 2.04 23.45
C MET A 58 -17.84 2.23 22.29
N VAL A 59 -18.21 3.12 21.37
CA VAL A 59 -17.27 3.59 20.33
C VAL A 59 -16.40 4.68 20.92
N ASP A 60 -15.09 4.49 20.87
CA ASP A 60 -14.13 5.49 21.32
C ASP A 60 -14.25 6.77 20.48
N LYS A 61 -14.12 7.92 21.12
CA LYS A 61 -14.18 9.23 20.44
C LYS A 61 -13.01 9.49 19.46
N GLY A 62 -12.16 8.50 19.25
CA GLY A 62 -10.98 8.63 18.42
C GLY A 62 -9.78 9.20 19.18
N GLY A 63 -8.59 8.90 18.71
CA GLY A 63 -7.35 9.48 19.20
C GLY A 63 -7.00 10.80 18.49
N THR A 64 -5.91 11.40 18.90
CA THR A 64 -5.32 12.54 18.18
C THR A 64 -4.85 12.11 16.81
N THR A 65 -5.22 12.86 15.81
CA THR A 65 -4.75 12.66 14.44
C THR A 65 -3.32 13.19 14.35
N ASP A 66 -2.41 12.37 13.79
CA ASP A 66 -1.08 12.83 13.41
C ASP A 66 -1.08 13.25 11.93
N PRO A 67 -1.06 14.58 11.66
CA PRO A 67 -1.13 15.08 10.29
C PRO A 67 0.12 14.73 9.47
N GLU A 68 1.28 14.55 10.11
CA GLU A 68 2.51 14.19 9.41
C GLU A 68 2.45 12.76 8.88
N THR A 69 2.03 11.82 9.72
CA THR A 69 1.81 10.41 9.31
C THR A 69 0.76 10.30 8.20
N LEU A 70 -0.33 11.06 8.29
CA LEU A 70 -1.35 11.07 7.24
C LEU A 70 -0.81 11.60 5.91
N ALA A 71 -0.09 12.72 5.94
CA ALA A 71 0.51 13.29 4.73
C ALA A 71 1.53 12.32 4.10
N ALA A 72 2.35 11.66 4.92
CA ALA A 72 3.31 10.66 4.45
C ALA A 72 2.61 9.45 3.81
N MET A 73 1.48 9.00 4.35
CA MET A 73 0.70 7.90 3.76
C MET A 73 -0.03 8.31 2.48
N GLU A 74 -0.57 9.54 2.40
CA GLU A 74 -1.16 10.04 1.15
C GLU A 74 -0.10 10.13 0.04
N ALA A 75 1.08 10.66 0.33
CA ALA A 75 2.18 10.67 -0.64
C ALA A 75 2.57 9.25 -1.08
N ALA A 76 2.64 8.29 -0.16
CA ALA A 76 2.90 6.89 -0.48
C ALA A 76 1.82 6.28 -1.40
N LYS A 77 0.53 6.57 -1.15
CA LYS A 77 -0.59 6.14 -2.02
C LYS A 77 -0.46 6.70 -3.43
N GLU A 78 -0.13 7.98 -3.57
CA GLU A 78 0.06 8.62 -4.86
C GLU A 78 1.23 8.00 -5.63
N ILE A 79 2.36 7.71 -4.96
CA ILE A 79 3.50 7.02 -5.57
C ILE A 79 3.09 5.62 -6.07
N ILE A 80 2.40 4.83 -5.24
CA ILE A 80 1.93 3.50 -5.61
C ILE A 80 0.97 3.56 -6.82
N ASN A 81 0.07 4.53 -6.83
CA ASN A 81 -0.85 4.74 -7.95
C ASN A 81 -0.10 5.15 -9.22
N GLY A 82 0.93 5.99 -9.10
CA GLY A 82 1.82 6.34 -10.21
C GLY A 82 2.52 5.12 -10.81
N VAL A 83 3.11 4.27 -9.97
CA VAL A 83 3.74 3.01 -10.39
C VAL A 83 2.74 2.09 -11.09
N ARG A 84 1.55 1.90 -10.52
CA ARG A 84 0.48 1.09 -11.13
C ARG A 84 0.01 1.68 -12.47
N GLY A 85 -0.07 3.01 -12.56
CA GLY A 85 -0.39 3.71 -13.80
C GLY A 85 0.65 3.47 -14.90
N VAL A 86 1.95 3.49 -14.56
CA VAL A 86 3.03 3.15 -15.50
C VAL A 86 2.92 1.69 -15.94
N ARG A 87 2.68 0.75 -15.01
CA ARG A 87 2.48 -0.67 -15.34
C ARG A 87 1.32 -0.87 -16.31
N ALA A 88 0.18 -0.24 -16.05
CA ALA A 88 -1.00 -0.35 -16.92
C ALA A 88 -0.73 0.23 -18.33
N LYS A 89 -0.10 1.41 -18.42
CA LYS A 89 0.22 2.06 -19.70
C LYS A 89 1.22 1.27 -20.54
N ARG A 90 2.15 0.55 -19.88
CA ARG A 90 3.21 -0.21 -20.53
C ARG A 90 2.95 -1.71 -20.59
N ASN A 91 1.78 -2.17 -20.13
CA ASN A 91 1.40 -3.59 -20.04
C ASN A 91 2.41 -4.45 -19.27
N ILE A 92 3.04 -3.89 -18.23
CA ILE A 92 4.01 -4.60 -17.39
C ILE A 92 3.25 -5.50 -16.40
N PRO A 93 3.54 -6.81 -16.36
CA PRO A 93 2.90 -7.73 -15.43
C PRO A 93 3.14 -7.35 -13.97
N ASN A 94 2.15 -7.57 -13.10
CA ASN A 94 2.30 -7.27 -11.67
C ASN A 94 3.37 -8.13 -10.96
N LYS A 95 3.74 -9.28 -11.53
CA LYS A 95 4.79 -10.16 -10.99
C LYS A 95 6.20 -9.62 -11.23
N GLU A 96 6.37 -8.75 -12.19
CA GLU A 96 7.65 -8.19 -12.53
C GLU A 96 8.09 -7.14 -11.52
N GLN A 97 9.32 -7.23 -11.05
CA GLN A 97 9.89 -6.25 -10.12
C GLN A 97 10.44 -5.06 -10.89
N LEU A 98 10.14 -3.86 -10.42
CA LEU A 98 10.63 -2.62 -11.01
C LEU A 98 11.60 -1.93 -10.07
N VAL A 99 12.44 -1.07 -10.62
CA VAL A 99 13.28 -0.14 -9.88
C VAL A 99 12.62 1.24 -9.93
N LEU A 100 12.53 1.92 -8.79
CA LEU A 100 11.98 3.27 -8.69
C LEU A 100 13.10 4.24 -8.37
N ASN A 101 13.35 5.19 -9.25
CA ASN A 101 14.31 6.26 -9.05
C ASN A 101 13.58 7.56 -8.71
N ILE A 102 14.02 8.24 -7.66
CA ILE A 102 13.49 9.52 -7.19
C ILE A 102 14.48 10.61 -7.58
N VAL A 103 14.00 11.66 -8.25
CA VAL A 103 14.85 12.72 -8.74
C VAL A 103 14.89 13.89 -7.74
N GLY A 104 16.08 14.19 -7.21
CA GLY A 104 16.33 15.38 -6.40
C GLY A 104 15.58 15.46 -5.07
N ALA A 105 15.03 14.36 -4.56
CA ALA A 105 14.31 14.34 -3.30
C ALA A 105 14.78 13.20 -2.39
N PRO A 106 14.63 13.35 -1.06
CA PRO A 106 14.99 12.32 -0.11
C PRO A 106 14.04 11.10 -0.24
N LEU A 107 14.52 9.97 0.27
CA LEU A 107 13.72 8.74 0.31
C LEU A 107 12.46 8.91 1.18
N PRO A 108 11.30 8.44 0.74
CA PRO A 108 10.06 8.55 1.50
C PRO A 108 10.10 7.70 2.77
N ALA A 109 9.43 8.14 3.83
CA ALA A 109 9.39 7.43 5.12
C ALA A 109 8.80 6.01 4.99
N ASN A 110 7.84 5.81 4.09
CA ASN A 110 7.09 4.56 3.92
C ASN A 110 7.66 3.66 2.80
N GLN A 111 9.01 3.59 2.65
CA GLN A 111 9.67 2.83 1.57
C GLN A 111 9.23 1.36 1.52
N ALA A 112 9.15 0.69 2.67
CA ALA A 112 8.77 -0.72 2.74
C ALA A 112 7.35 -0.97 2.21
N VAL A 113 6.42 -0.07 2.50
CA VAL A 113 5.04 -0.13 2.01
C VAL A 113 4.99 0.10 0.50
N ILE A 114 5.71 1.13 0.01
CA ILE A 114 5.81 1.47 -1.41
C ILE A 114 6.43 0.31 -2.19
N ALA A 115 7.55 -0.24 -1.71
CA ALA A 115 8.23 -1.36 -2.34
C ALA A 115 7.32 -2.60 -2.45
N LYS A 116 6.63 -2.94 -1.36
CA LYS A 116 5.76 -4.11 -1.31
C LYS A 116 4.51 -3.96 -2.20
N LEU A 117 3.80 -2.83 -2.08
CA LEU A 117 2.54 -2.61 -2.82
C LEU A 117 2.76 -2.20 -4.29
N GLY A 118 3.93 -1.63 -4.61
CA GLY A 118 4.37 -1.33 -5.97
C GLY A 118 5.08 -2.49 -6.65
N ASN A 119 5.42 -3.56 -5.92
CA ASN A 119 6.33 -4.63 -6.35
C ASN A 119 7.65 -4.06 -6.90
N ILE A 120 8.32 -3.25 -6.07
CA ILE A 120 9.56 -2.55 -6.39
C ILE A 120 10.71 -3.28 -5.71
N SER A 121 11.75 -3.62 -6.47
CA SER A 121 12.96 -4.28 -5.98
C SER A 121 13.91 -3.33 -5.26
N ALA A 122 14.03 -2.10 -5.75
CA ALA A 122 14.89 -1.07 -5.17
C ALA A 122 14.32 0.33 -5.38
N ILE A 123 14.51 1.19 -4.39
CA ILE A 123 14.18 2.62 -4.46
C ILE A 123 15.49 3.38 -4.33
N ASN A 124 15.86 4.14 -5.36
CA ASN A 124 17.10 4.89 -5.43
C ASN A 124 16.83 6.39 -5.54
N THR A 125 17.75 7.20 -5.05
CA THR A 125 17.76 8.64 -5.33
C THR A 125 18.76 8.93 -6.45
N VAL A 126 18.34 9.70 -7.45
CA VAL A 126 19.14 10.11 -8.60
C VAL A 126 19.09 11.63 -8.76
N ASP A 127 20.15 12.22 -9.25
CA ASP A 127 20.22 13.66 -9.42
C ASP A 127 19.63 14.11 -10.77
N GLU A 128 19.68 13.24 -11.78
CA GLU A 128 19.24 13.56 -13.13
C GLU A 128 18.04 12.69 -13.57
N LYS A 129 17.22 13.29 -14.42
CA LYS A 129 16.08 12.61 -15.03
C LYS A 129 16.55 11.79 -16.23
N ASP A 130 16.24 10.49 -16.23
CA ASP A 130 16.47 9.63 -17.39
C ASP A 130 15.36 9.87 -18.44
N PRO A 131 15.71 10.38 -19.64
CA PRO A 131 14.74 10.65 -20.69
C PRO A 131 14.12 9.36 -21.28
N ALA A 132 14.77 8.21 -21.14
CA ALA A 132 14.29 6.93 -21.62
C ALA A 132 13.36 6.20 -20.62
N ALA A 133 13.36 6.63 -19.36
CA ALA A 133 12.55 6.03 -18.31
C ALA A 133 11.09 6.49 -18.40
N ALA A 134 10.17 5.61 -17.99
CA ALA A 134 8.80 6.02 -17.75
C ALA A 134 8.74 6.89 -16.49
N SER A 135 8.26 8.11 -16.62
CA SER A 135 8.21 9.07 -15.51
C SER A 135 6.78 9.44 -15.12
N PHE A 136 6.59 9.69 -13.84
CA PHE A 136 5.40 10.32 -13.29
C PHE A 136 5.79 11.30 -12.19
N MET A 137 4.87 12.15 -11.78
CA MET A 137 5.10 13.18 -10.78
C MET A 137 4.11 13.05 -9.65
N VAL A 138 4.60 13.20 -8.41
CA VAL A 138 3.78 13.26 -7.21
C VAL A 138 4.16 14.54 -6.46
N GLY A 139 3.22 15.46 -6.32
CA GLY A 139 3.52 16.79 -5.83
C GLY A 139 4.56 17.49 -6.71
N THR A 140 5.70 17.83 -6.15
CA THR A 140 6.82 18.48 -6.86
C THR A 140 7.95 17.51 -7.23
N THR A 141 7.86 16.24 -6.84
CA THR A 141 8.92 15.24 -7.02
C THR A 141 8.68 14.39 -8.26
N TYR A 142 9.74 14.20 -9.06
CA TYR A 142 9.73 13.31 -10.21
C TYR A 142 10.17 11.91 -9.81
N TYR A 143 9.47 10.93 -10.35
CA TYR A 143 9.74 9.51 -10.18
C TYR A 143 9.98 8.89 -11.55
N ASN A 144 11.07 8.14 -11.68
CA ASN A 144 11.47 7.49 -12.92
C ASN A 144 11.53 5.97 -12.72
N ILE A 145 10.99 5.24 -13.68
CA ILE A 145 11.07 3.78 -13.74
C ILE A 145 11.88 3.44 -15.00
N PRO A 146 13.14 2.99 -14.86
CA PRO A 146 13.93 2.57 -16.01
C PRO A 146 13.28 1.34 -16.64
N LEU A 147 13.11 1.38 -17.96
CA LEU A 147 12.41 0.34 -18.74
C LEU A 147 13.39 -0.56 -19.53
N THR A 148 14.67 -0.49 -19.21
CA THR A 148 15.75 -0.97 -20.05
C THR A 148 15.78 -2.47 -20.30
N ASP A 149 15.08 -3.32 -19.51
CA ASP A 149 15.15 -4.77 -19.65
C ASP A 149 13.80 -5.47 -19.82
N THR A 150 12.69 -4.76 -19.79
CA THR A 150 11.37 -5.38 -19.63
C THR A 150 10.39 -5.14 -20.79
N ILE A 151 10.75 -4.32 -21.75
CA ILE A 151 9.86 -4.04 -22.88
C ILE A 151 10.52 -4.58 -24.14
N ASP A 152 9.87 -5.57 -24.73
CA ASP A 152 10.11 -5.96 -26.12
C ASP A 152 9.62 -4.81 -27.03
N ILE A 153 10.57 -3.88 -27.29
CA ILE A 153 10.36 -2.69 -28.14
C ILE A 153 9.87 -3.11 -29.52
N GLU A 154 10.24 -4.28 -29.99
CA GLU A 154 9.80 -4.82 -31.28
C GLU A 154 8.33 -5.25 -31.27
N ALA A 155 7.87 -5.85 -30.16
CA ALA A 155 6.46 -6.22 -30.01
C ALA A 155 5.55 -4.96 -29.90
N GLU A 156 6.01 -3.90 -29.27
CA GLU A 156 5.26 -2.65 -29.17
C GLU A 156 5.23 -1.86 -30.49
N LYS A 157 6.36 -1.85 -31.23
CA LYS A 157 6.41 -1.31 -32.60
C LYS A 157 5.53 -2.10 -33.58
N ALA A 158 5.44 -3.40 -33.41
CA ALA A 158 4.57 -4.23 -34.25
C ALA A 158 3.07 -3.99 -33.99
N LYS A 159 2.70 -3.64 -32.76
CA LYS A 159 1.32 -3.22 -32.42
C LYS A 159 0.96 -1.87 -33.02
N LEU A 160 1.88 -0.89 -32.97
CA LEU A 160 1.67 0.45 -33.52
C LEU A 160 1.63 0.47 -35.05
N ARG A 161 2.26 -0.51 -35.73
CA ARG A 161 2.20 -0.66 -37.19
C ARG A 161 0.87 -1.29 -37.69
N LYS A 162 0.06 -1.84 -36.80
CA LYS A 162 -1.23 -2.48 -37.14
C LYS A 162 -2.44 -1.57 -36.96
N ILE A 163 -2.22 -0.32 -36.56
CA ILE A 163 -3.20 0.77 -36.52
C ILE A 163 -2.98 1.68 -37.72
#